data_6f7828b36bf9a6c85df32fc7ded0eb79
#
_entry.id   6f7828b36bf9a6c85df32fc7ded0eb79
#
_cell.length_a   1.000
_cell.length_b   1.000
_cell.length_c   1.000
_cell.angle_alpha   90.00
_cell.angle_beta   90.00
_cell.angle_gamma   90.00
#
_symmetry.space_group_name_H-M   'P 1'
#
loop_
_entity.id
_entity.type
_entity.pdbx_description
1 polymer ?
#
loop_
_entity_poly.entity_id
_entity_poly.type
_entity_poly.pdbx_seq_one_letter_code
_entity_poly.pdbx_strand_id
1 'polypeptide(L)'
;MIPRIRDVKALPGYRLRVSFDDSKTVLYDVKEDIDRIESYRALMLIHGLFSQVQLDQSRTCVYWNDEIDLPSDTLYEYGKPTAQ
;
A
#
# COMPACT_ATOMS: atom_id res chain seq x y z
N MET A 1 -17.66 1.16 7.77
CA MET A 1 -17.40 1.86 6.49
C MET A 1 -16.01 1.54 6.02
N ILE A 2 -15.86 1.25 4.73
CA ILE A 2 -14.55 0.97 4.15
C ILE A 2 -13.88 2.29 3.79
N PRO A 3 -12.68 2.59 4.32
CA PRO A 3 -12.01 3.83 3.93
C PRO A 3 -11.66 3.83 2.45
N ARG A 4 -11.81 4.98 1.81
CA ARG A 4 -11.45 5.13 0.40
C ARG A 4 -10.13 5.88 0.28
N ILE A 5 -9.28 5.34 -0.58
CA ILE A 5 -7.95 5.88 -0.82
C ILE A 5 -8.05 6.98 -1.88
N ARG A 6 -7.48 8.14 -1.57
CA ARG A 6 -7.40 9.24 -2.53
C ARG A 6 -6.14 9.13 -3.38
N ASP A 7 -5.03 8.71 -2.77
CA ASP A 7 -3.76 8.65 -3.45
C ASP A 7 -2.83 7.65 -2.76
N VAL A 8 -1.98 6.99 -3.54
CA VAL A 8 -0.95 6.10 -3.02
C VAL A 8 0.36 6.38 -3.74
N LYS A 9 1.45 6.36 -2.97
CA LYS A 9 2.77 6.61 -3.51
C LYS A 9 3.78 5.64 -2.92
N ALA A 10 4.55 5.01 -3.79
CA ALA A 10 5.65 4.14 -3.36
C ALA A 10 6.84 4.98 -2.94
N LEU A 11 7.40 4.65 -1.77
CA LEU A 11 8.55 5.35 -1.20
C LEU A 11 9.74 4.40 -1.09
N PRO A 12 10.96 4.93 -0.98
CA PRO A 12 12.12 4.08 -0.75
C PRO A 12 11.96 3.24 0.52
N GLY A 13 12.53 2.03 0.51
CA GLY A 13 12.46 1.13 1.66
C GLY A 13 11.17 0.33 1.74
N TYR A 14 10.48 0.17 0.62
CA TYR A 14 9.25 -0.64 0.54
C TYR A 14 8.15 -0.11 1.45
N ARG A 15 7.98 1.20 1.47
CA ARG A 15 6.91 1.87 2.21
C ARG A 15 5.94 2.52 1.25
N LEU A 16 4.69 2.62 1.68
CA LEU A 16 3.65 3.31 0.92
C LEU A 16 3.19 4.52 1.72
N ARG A 17 3.02 5.63 1.03
CA ARG A 17 2.35 6.79 1.59
C ARG A 17 0.93 6.79 1.01
N VAL A 18 -0.06 6.67 1.89
CA VAL A 18 -1.44 6.51 1.47
C VAL A 18 -2.28 7.64 2.07
N SER A 19 -2.95 8.38 1.20
CA SER A 19 -3.86 9.44 1.60
C SER A 19 -5.29 8.97 1.39
N PHE A 20 -6.14 9.22 2.36
CA PHE A 20 -7.54 8.79 2.32
C PHE A 20 -8.48 9.99 2.12
N ASP A 21 -9.70 9.70 1.70
CA ASP A 21 -10.70 10.75 1.43
C ASP A 21 -11.04 11.58 2.66
N ASP A 22 -10.86 11.02 3.87
CA ASP A 22 -11.12 11.74 5.12
C ASP A 22 -9.94 12.61 5.56
N SER A 23 -8.96 12.80 4.70
CA SER A 23 -7.76 13.62 4.93
C SER A 23 -6.70 12.94 5.81
N LYS A 24 -6.92 11.70 6.23
CA LYS A 24 -5.89 10.95 6.93
C LYS A 24 -4.81 10.52 5.94
N THR A 25 -3.55 10.66 6.33
CA THR A 25 -2.42 10.14 5.56
C THR A 25 -1.60 9.23 6.47
N VAL A 26 -1.21 8.08 5.94
CA VAL A 26 -0.44 7.09 6.69
C VAL A 26 0.79 6.67 5.91
N LEU A 27 1.79 6.19 6.64
CA LEU A 27 2.92 5.45 6.08
C LEU A 27 2.74 4.00 6.46
N TYR A 28 2.73 3.14 5.45
CA TYR A 28 2.58 1.71 5.66
C TYR A 28 3.85 0.99 5.24
N ASP A 29 4.39 0.15 6.12
CA ASP A 29 5.64 -0.59 5.86
C ASP A 29 5.31 -1.96 5.25
N VAL A 30 5.46 -2.06 3.93
CA VAL A 30 5.19 -3.30 3.21
C VAL A 30 6.29 -4.33 3.46
N LYS A 31 7.45 -3.91 3.94
CA LYS A 31 8.56 -4.83 4.16
C LYS A 31 8.20 -5.95 5.13
N GLU A 32 7.40 -5.65 6.14
CA GLU A 32 6.95 -6.69 7.07
C GLU A 32 6.10 -7.74 6.36
N ASP A 33 5.25 -7.33 5.42
CA ASP A 33 4.45 -8.26 4.64
C ASP A 33 5.32 -9.07 3.69
N ILE A 34 6.34 -8.46 3.10
CA ILE A 34 7.29 -9.17 2.24
C ILE A 34 7.99 -10.27 3.01
N ASP A 35 8.34 -10.02 4.26
CA ASP A 35 9.04 -11.00 5.08
C ASP A 35 8.14 -12.16 5.51
N ARG A 36 6.83 -11.93 5.61
CA ARG A 36 5.90 -12.94 6.11
C ARG A 36 5.13 -13.67 5.04
N ILE A 37 4.85 -13.01 3.92
CA ILE A 37 3.97 -13.53 2.87
C ILE A 37 4.81 -13.80 1.62
N GLU A 38 4.92 -15.07 1.26
CA GLU A 38 5.82 -15.47 0.18
C GLU A 38 5.51 -14.78 -1.14
N SER A 39 4.22 -14.65 -1.49
CA SER A 39 3.84 -14.02 -2.75
C SER A 39 4.29 -12.56 -2.85
N TYR A 40 4.53 -11.89 -1.72
CA TYR A 40 4.96 -10.50 -1.71
C TYR A 40 6.44 -10.33 -2.02
N ARG A 41 7.21 -11.42 -2.01
CA ARG A 41 8.65 -11.34 -2.27
C ARG A 41 8.98 -10.84 -3.67
N ALA A 42 8.05 -11.00 -4.60
CA ALA A 42 8.22 -10.47 -5.95
C ALA A 42 8.44 -8.96 -5.96
N LEU A 43 7.88 -8.25 -4.97
CA LEU A 43 8.08 -6.80 -4.85
C LEU A 43 9.54 -6.43 -4.66
N MET A 44 10.32 -7.31 -4.04
CA MET A 44 11.73 -7.10 -3.80
C MET A 44 12.59 -7.72 -4.90
N LEU A 45 12.16 -8.86 -5.44
CA LEU A 45 12.94 -9.63 -6.41
C LEU A 45 12.84 -9.09 -7.82
N ILE A 46 11.70 -8.51 -8.20
CA ILE A 46 11.49 -7.98 -9.53
C ILE A 46 11.79 -6.48 -9.52
N HIS A 47 12.83 -6.09 -10.26
CA HIS A 47 13.26 -4.69 -10.29
C HIS A 47 12.14 -3.78 -10.78
N GLY A 48 11.87 -2.74 -9.99
CA GLY A 48 10.90 -1.73 -10.36
C GLY A 48 9.44 -2.10 -10.08
N LEU A 49 9.16 -3.34 -9.65
CA LEU A 49 7.77 -3.73 -9.43
C LEU A 49 7.12 -2.92 -8.33
N PHE A 50 7.81 -2.70 -7.22
CA PHE A 50 7.22 -1.98 -6.09
C PHE A 50 6.73 -0.59 -6.47
N SER A 51 7.47 0.11 -7.31
CA SER A 51 7.08 1.47 -7.73
C SER A 51 5.89 1.49 -8.68
N GLN A 52 5.43 0.33 -9.14
CA GLN A 52 4.28 0.23 -10.04
C GLN A 52 2.96 0.02 -9.31
N VAL A 53 2.91 0.30 -8.03
CA VAL A 53 1.68 0.18 -7.25
C VAL A 53 0.55 0.99 -7.90
N GLN A 54 -0.64 0.40 -7.94
CA GLN A 54 -1.81 1.01 -8.56
C GLN A 54 -2.98 1.02 -7.58
N LEU A 55 -3.88 1.96 -7.79
CA LEU A 55 -5.10 2.07 -7.03
C LEU A 55 -6.23 1.49 -7.87
N ASP A 56 -7.03 0.60 -7.29
CA ASP A 56 -8.11 0.00 -8.03
C ASP A 56 -9.25 1.01 -8.24
N GLN A 57 -10.19 0.64 -9.10
CA GLN A 57 -11.25 1.54 -9.52
C GLN A 57 -12.17 1.95 -8.36
N SER A 58 -12.39 1.07 -7.40
CA SER A 58 -13.22 1.38 -6.22
C SER A 58 -12.49 2.24 -5.19
N ARG A 59 -11.17 2.36 -5.32
CA ARG A 59 -10.30 3.07 -4.37
C ARG A 59 -10.31 2.44 -2.97
N THR A 60 -10.58 1.14 -2.90
CA THR A 60 -10.57 0.40 -1.64
C THR A 60 -9.46 -0.64 -1.58
N CYS A 61 -8.56 -0.62 -2.56
CA CYS A 61 -7.46 -1.58 -2.63
C CYS A 61 -6.32 -1.00 -3.44
N VAL A 62 -5.09 -1.25 -3.02
CA VAL A 62 -3.91 -1.01 -3.86
C VAL A 62 -3.38 -2.36 -4.31
N TYR A 63 -2.79 -2.41 -5.49
CA TYR A 63 -2.29 -3.67 -6.03
C TYR A 63 -1.10 -3.45 -6.94
N TRP A 64 -0.30 -4.51 -7.10
CA TRP A 64 0.83 -4.53 -8.04
C TRP A 64 0.56 -5.50 -9.17
N ASN A 65 -0.11 -6.61 -8.86
CA ASN A 65 -0.54 -7.60 -9.85
C ASN A 65 -1.69 -8.40 -9.24
N ASP A 66 -2.11 -9.47 -9.92
CA ASP A 66 -3.27 -10.27 -9.47
C ASP A 66 -3.03 -11.00 -8.15
N GLU A 67 -1.79 -11.17 -7.74
CA GLU A 67 -1.45 -11.93 -6.53
C GLU A 67 -1.06 -11.05 -5.35
N ILE A 68 -0.75 -9.78 -5.60
CA ILE A 68 -0.21 -8.89 -4.56
C ILE A 68 -1.10 -7.67 -4.45
N ASP A 69 -1.90 -7.61 -3.40
CA ASP A 69 -2.76 -6.47 -3.14
C ASP A 69 -2.88 -6.22 -1.64
N LEU A 70 -3.33 -5.04 -1.28
CA LEU A 70 -3.58 -4.65 0.10
C LEU A 70 -4.89 -3.88 0.18
N PRO A 71 -5.80 -4.33 1.03
CA PRO A 71 -7.07 -3.62 1.18
C PRO A 71 -6.91 -2.31 1.96
N SER A 72 -7.77 -1.35 1.66
CA SER A 72 -7.69 -0.01 2.26
C SER A 72 -7.85 -0.02 3.77
N ASP A 73 -8.69 -0.91 4.31
CA ASP A 73 -8.88 -0.97 5.75
C ASP A 73 -7.63 -1.42 6.48
N THR A 74 -6.85 -2.34 5.90
CA THR A 74 -5.56 -2.74 6.45
C THR A 74 -4.60 -1.57 6.48
N LEU A 75 -4.52 -0.83 5.37
CA LEU A 75 -3.64 0.34 5.29
C LEU A 75 -4.07 1.42 6.28
N TYR A 76 -5.36 1.63 6.41
CA TYR A 76 -5.91 2.65 7.31
C TYR A 76 -5.63 2.32 8.78
N GLU A 77 -5.81 1.06 9.15
CA GLU A 77 -5.69 0.64 10.54
C GLU A 77 -4.23 0.46 10.98
N TYR A 78 -3.42 -0.14 10.14
CA TYR A 78 -2.04 -0.50 10.51
C TYR A 78 -0.99 0.47 10.03
N GLY A 79 -1.32 1.38 9.11
CA GLY A 79 -0.41 2.43 8.71
C GLY A 79 -0.21 3.42 9.83
N LYS A 80 0.99 4.01 9.89
CA LYS A 80 1.29 5.03 10.90
C LYS A 80 0.81 6.39 10.41
N PRO A 81 -0.08 7.06 11.15
CA PRO A 81 -0.53 8.39 10.75
C PRO A 81 0.64 9.37 10.67
N THR A 82 0.60 10.24 9.68
CA THR A 82 1.62 11.26 9.50
C THR A 82 0.99 12.65 9.53
N ALA A 83 1.77 13.62 9.99
CA ALA A 83 1.38 15.01 9.82
C ALA A 83 1.54 15.39 8.35
N GLN A 84 0.56 16.06 7.81
CA GLN A 84 0.62 16.58 6.45
C GLN A 84 1.58 17.71 6.32
#